data_09cc13c1413a5af7e4b4f15b5f9d1690
#
_entry.id   09cc13c1413a5af7e4b4f15b5f9d1690
#
_cell.length_a   1.000
_cell.length_b   1.000
_cell.length_c   1.000
_cell.angle_alpha   90.00
_cell.angle_beta   90.00
_cell.angle_gamma   90.00
#
_symmetry.space_group_name_H-M   'P 1'
#
loop_
_entity.id
_entity.type
_entity.pdbx_description
1 polymer ?
#
loop_
_entity_poly.entity_id
_entity_poly.type
_entity_poly.pdbx_seq_one_letter_code
_entity_poly.pdbx_strand_id
1 'polypeptide(L)'
;VIDALLMAVDIISSTSGMEEKIAKEFQEKGYTVGNREYILVTGHRRENFGEGFLHICKAIKELAALHPDMDIVYPVHLNPNVQKPVYELLSGVDNVYLISPLDYLPFIYAMQHSTLLLTDSGGVQEEAPSLGKPVLVMRDTTERPEAVEAGTVKLVGTDAEAIVSNVTALLQDKEMYKRMSETHNPYGDGQACERIMAALRY
;
A
#
# COMPACT_ATOMS: atom_id res chain seq x y z
N VAL A 1 -15.58 5.84 2.84
CA VAL A 1 -14.25 5.20 2.89
C VAL A 1 -13.44 5.79 4.04
N ILE A 2 -13.14 7.09 4.04
CA ILE A 2 -12.25 7.72 5.04
C ILE A 2 -12.81 7.64 6.46
N ASP A 3 -14.12 7.79 6.66
CA ASP A 3 -14.75 7.60 7.98
C ASP A 3 -14.44 6.19 8.55
N ALA A 4 -14.58 5.16 7.73
CA ALA A 4 -14.29 3.77 8.13
C ALA A 4 -12.79 3.56 8.41
N LEU A 5 -11.92 4.17 7.61
CA LEU A 5 -10.47 4.14 7.83
C LEU A 5 -10.10 4.74 9.20
N LEU A 6 -10.59 5.96 9.49
CA LEU A 6 -10.27 6.64 10.74
C LEU A 6 -10.86 5.91 11.96
N MET A 7 -12.04 5.32 11.80
CA MET A 7 -12.62 4.43 12.83
C MET A 7 -11.74 3.20 13.06
N ALA A 8 -11.21 2.59 12.01
CA ALA A 8 -10.30 1.45 12.13
C ALA A 8 -8.99 1.83 12.84
N VAL A 9 -8.43 2.99 12.50
CA VAL A 9 -7.25 3.55 13.17
C VAL A 9 -7.51 3.75 14.67
N ASP A 10 -8.66 4.34 15.01
CA ASP A 10 -9.05 4.54 16.40
C ASP A 10 -9.23 3.20 17.14
N ILE A 11 -9.90 2.23 16.53
CA ILE A 11 -10.05 0.89 17.12
C ILE A 11 -8.68 0.24 17.41
N ILE A 12 -7.74 0.35 16.47
CA ILE A 12 -6.41 -0.24 16.62
C ILE A 12 -5.68 0.41 17.81
N SER A 13 -5.70 1.74 17.89
CA SER A 13 -4.93 2.50 18.90
C SER A 13 -5.59 2.54 20.26
N SER A 14 -6.93 2.57 20.34
CA SER A 14 -7.67 2.74 21.59
C SER A 14 -8.05 1.42 22.28
N THR A 15 -8.09 0.30 21.52
CA THR A 15 -8.45 -1.01 22.10
C THR A 15 -7.22 -1.69 22.69
N SER A 16 -7.23 -1.87 24.02
CA SER A 16 -6.11 -2.52 24.73
C SER A 16 -5.79 -3.90 24.13
N GLY A 17 -4.50 -4.12 23.80
CA GLY A 17 -4.01 -5.39 23.25
C GLY A 17 -4.32 -5.61 21.76
N MET A 18 -4.93 -4.64 21.07
CA MET A 18 -5.27 -4.80 19.64
C MET A 18 -4.01 -4.75 18.76
N GLU A 19 -3.12 -3.82 19.01
CA GLU A 19 -1.86 -3.72 18.26
C GLU A 19 -1.01 -4.98 18.43
N GLU A 20 -0.88 -5.48 19.66
CA GLU A 20 -0.14 -6.72 19.95
C GLU A 20 -0.77 -7.93 19.25
N LYS A 21 -2.11 -8.00 19.24
CA LYS A 21 -2.82 -9.06 18.52
C LYS A 21 -2.54 -9.02 17.02
N ILE A 22 -2.58 -7.84 16.41
CA ILE A 22 -2.30 -7.65 14.98
C ILE A 22 -0.82 -7.96 14.70
N ALA A 23 0.11 -7.46 15.52
CA ALA A 23 1.53 -7.73 15.37
C ALA A 23 1.84 -9.24 15.44
N LYS A 24 1.16 -9.96 16.34
CA LYS A 24 1.26 -11.42 16.43
C LYS A 24 0.73 -12.11 15.18
N GLU A 25 -0.40 -11.66 14.63
CA GLU A 25 -0.93 -12.18 13.37
C GLU A 25 0.08 -12.02 12.22
N PHE A 26 0.75 -10.87 12.13
CA PHE A 26 1.83 -10.66 11.15
C PHE A 26 2.98 -11.64 11.35
N GLN A 27 3.40 -11.85 12.59
CA GLN A 27 4.48 -12.79 12.90
C GLN A 27 4.11 -14.23 12.52
N GLU A 28 2.87 -14.63 12.75
CA GLU A 28 2.35 -15.95 12.34
C GLU A 28 2.29 -16.09 10.80
N LYS A 29 2.14 -15.00 10.07
CA LYS A 29 2.22 -14.95 8.60
C LYS A 29 3.65 -14.83 8.07
N GLY A 30 4.65 -14.73 8.93
CA GLY A 30 6.07 -14.72 8.57
C GLY A 30 6.73 -13.36 8.47
N TYR A 31 6.11 -12.28 8.99
CA TYR A 31 6.72 -10.95 9.02
C TYR A 31 6.56 -10.28 10.39
N THR A 32 7.60 -9.59 10.83
CA THR A 32 7.56 -8.80 12.08
C THR A 32 7.61 -7.31 11.76
N VAL A 33 6.47 -6.64 11.91
CA VAL A 33 6.36 -5.19 11.72
C VAL A 33 7.18 -4.44 12.76
N GLY A 34 7.88 -3.40 12.33
CA GLY A 34 8.67 -2.52 13.20
C GLY A 34 10.16 -2.87 13.31
N ASN A 35 10.61 -4.00 12.77
CA ASN A 35 12.04 -4.34 12.76
C ASN A 35 12.83 -3.51 11.73
N ARG A 36 12.21 -3.25 10.57
CA ARG A 36 12.81 -2.50 9.46
C ARG A 36 11.73 -1.65 8.78
N GLU A 37 12.16 -0.60 8.10
CA GLU A 37 11.30 0.12 7.17
C GLU A 37 10.91 -0.79 6.01
N TYR A 38 9.69 -0.61 5.48
CA TYR A 38 9.24 -1.46 4.37
C TYR A 38 8.31 -0.75 3.39
N ILE A 39 8.33 -1.26 2.17
CA ILE A 39 7.37 -0.95 1.12
C ILE A 39 6.22 -1.95 1.21
N LEU A 40 4.99 -1.47 1.33
CA LEU A 40 3.80 -2.33 1.26
C LEU A 40 3.35 -2.46 -0.19
N VAL A 41 3.32 -3.69 -0.70
CA VAL A 41 2.89 -3.97 -2.08
C VAL A 41 1.53 -4.64 -2.09
N THR A 42 0.63 -4.16 -2.95
CA THR A 42 -0.62 -4.86 -3.27
C THR A 42 -0.83 -4.87 -4.78
N GLY A 43 -1.17 -6.03 -5.34
CA GLY A 43 -1.41 -6.16 -6.77
C GLY A 43 -2.35 -7.33 -7.04
N HIS A 44 -3.45 -7.06 -7.76
CA HIS A 44 -4.46 -8.07 -8.07
C HIS A 44 -5.32 -7.72 -9.30
N ARG A 45 -5.10 -6.57 -9.94
CA ARG A 45 -5.92 -6.11 -11.06
C ARG A 45 -5.75 -7.01 -12.28
N ARG A 46 -6.88 -7.38 -12.89
CA ARG A 46 -6.92 -8.27 -14.06
C ARG A 46 -6.22 -7.67 -15.27
N GLU A 47 -6.24 -6.35 -15.40
CA GLU A 47 -5.57 -5.63 -16.49
C GLU A 47 -4.04 -5.83 -16.49
N ASN A 48 -3.46 -6.15 -15.35
CA ASN A 48 -2.02 -6.41 -15.20
C ASN A 48 -1.64 -7.88 -15.40
N PHE A 49 -2.59 -8.81 -15.57
CA PHE A 49 -2.28 -10.22 -15.71
C PHE A 49 -1.41 -10.51 -16.94
N GLY A 50 -0.52 -11.49 -16.82
CA GLY A 50 0.46 -11.81 -17.84
C GLY A 50 1.71 -10.95 -17.75
N GLU A 51 2.12 -10.29 -18.83
CA GLU A 51 3.39 -9.53 -18.89
C GLU A 51 3.47 -8.40 -17.85
N GLY A 52 2.36 -7.69 -17.59
CA GLY A 52 2.33 -6.64 -16.58
C GLY A 52 2.75 -7.16 -15.21
N PHE A 53 2.23 -8.30 -14.77
CA PHE A 53 2.63 -8.91 -13.50
C PHE A 53 4.08 -9.41 -13.48
N LEU A 54 4.58 -9.90 -14.60
CA LEU A 54 6.00 -10.28 -14.72
C LEU A 54 6.91 -9.07 -14.55
N HIS A 55 6.55 -7.94 -15.17
CA HIS A 55 7.30 -6.68 -15.02
C HIS A 55 7.24 -6.14 -13.59
N ILE A 56 6.07 -6.19 -12.94
CA ILE A 56 5.91 -5.82 -11.54
C ILE A 56 6.80 -6.67 -10.63
N CYS A 57 6.79 -8.00 -10.81
CA CYS A 57 7.65 -8.90 -10.03
C CYS A 57 9.14 -8.64 -10.29
N LYS A 58 9.52 -8.35 -11.54
CA LYS A 58 10.89 -7.96 -11.89
C LYS A 58 11.29 -6.67 -11.17
N ALA A 59 10.42 -5.65 -11.17
CA ALA A 59 10.65 -4.40 -10.45
C ALA A 59 10.82 -4.62 -8.94
N ILE A 60 9.96 -5.42 -8.32
CA ILE A 60 10.06 -5.76 -6.88
C ILE A 60 11.39 -6.44 -6.57
N LYS A 61 11.81 -7.39 -7.39
CA LYS A 61 13.08 -8.09 -7.23
C LYS A 61 14.28 -7.14 -7.35
N GLU A 62 14.24 -6.21 -8.30
CA GLU A 62 15.27 -5.21 -8.49
C GLU A 62 15.31 -4.20 -7.34
N LEU A 63 14.15 -3.72 -6.87
CA LEU A 63 14.04 -2.86 -5.69
C LEU A 63 14.61 -3.53 -4.44
N ALA A 64 14.34 -4.82 -4.24
CA ALA A 64 14.90 -5.59 -3.12
C ALA A 64 16.44 -5.63 -3.17
N ALA A 65 17.01 -5.77 -4.35
CA ALA A 65 18.47 -5.77 -4.53
C ALA A 65 19.09 -4.38 -4.34
N LEU A 66 18.41 -3.32 -4.81
CA LEU A 66 18.89 -1.93 -4.70
C LEU A 66 18.78 -1.37 -3.28
N HIS A 67 17.82 -1.85 -2.50
CA HIS A 67 17.52 -1.39 -1.14
C HIS A 67 17.59 -2.55 -0.13
N PRO A 68 18.78 -3.16 0.10
CA PRO A 68 18.90 -4.34 0.95
C PRO A 68 18.55 -4.08 2.42
N ASP A 69 18.55 -2.81 2.86
CA ASP A 69 18.18 -2.41 4.21
C ASP A 69 16.69 -2.15 4.41
N MET A 70 15.90 -2.26 3.36
CA MET A 70 14.46 -2.09 3.36
C MET A 70 13.76 -3.41 3.03
N ASP A 71 12.69 -3.71 3.74
CA ASP A 71 11.86 -4.87 3.43
C ASP A 71 10.77 -4.53 2.40
N ILE A 72 10.31 -5.54 1.69
CA ILE A 72 9.13 -5.46 0.82
C ILE A 72 8.12 -6.47 1.35
N VAL A 73 6.97 -5.98 1.79
CA VAL A 73 5.90 -6.82 2.34
C VAL A 73 4.77 -6.89 1.33
N TYR A 74 4.47 -8.08 0.88
CA TYR A 74 3.44 -8.31 -0.15
C TYR A 74 2.40 -9.32 0.33
N PRO A 75 1.23 -8.86 0.82
CA PRO A 75 0.05 -9.70 1.02
C PRO A 75 -0.44 -10.21 -0.35
N VAL A 76 -0.16 -11.48 -0.67
CA VAL A 76 -0.38 -12.02 -2.01
C VAL A 76 -1.83 -12.43 -2.18
N HIS A 77 -2.51 -11.82 -3.16
CA HIS A 77 -3.89 -12.15 -3.47
C HIS A 77 -4.03 -13.61 -3.93
N LEU A 78 -5.12 -14.29 -3.50
CA LEU A 78 -5.31 -15.73 -3.72
C LEU A 78 -5.59 -16.14 -5.18
N ASN A 79 -5.75 -15.20 -6.10
CA ASN A 79 -5.94 -15.51 -7.52
C ASN A 79 -4.69 -16.20 -8.08
N PRO A 80 -4.82 -17.36 -8.74
CA PRO A 80 -3.68 -18.09 -9.33
C PRO A 80 -2.86 -17.26 -10.33
N ASN A 81 -3.50 -16.33 -11.05
CA ASN A 81 -2.82 -15.44 -12.00
C ASN A 81 -1.90 -14.41 -11.28
N VAL A 82 -2.09 -14.22 -9.99
CA VAL A 82 -1.22 -13.41 -9.13
C VAL A 82 -0.21 -14.31 -8.44
N GLN A 83 -0.68 -15.36 -7.77
CA GLN A 83 0.16 -16.24 -6.97
C GLN A 83 1.30 -16.85 -7.77
N LYS A 84 0.98 -17.40 -8.95
CA LYS A 84 1.97 -18.13 -9.77
C LYS A 84 3.20 -17.27 -10.08
N PRO A 85 3.11 -16.13 -10.77
CA PRO A 85 4.28 -15.30 -11.08
C PRO A 85 4.96 -14.73 -9.83
N VAL A 86 4.19 -14.35 -8.81
CA VAL A 86 4.73 -13.79 -7.57
C VAL A 86 5.61 -14.82 -6.85
N TYR A 87 5.11 -16.02 -6.61
CA TYR A 87 5.90 -17.05 -5.92
C TYR A 87 7.05 -17.59 -6.79
N GLU A 88 6.86 -17.72 -8.10
CA GLU A 88 7.94 -18.17 -8.99
C GLU A 88 9.12 -17.19 -9.04
N LEU A 89 8.86 -15.89 -9.01
CA LEU A 89 9.88 -14.86 -9.21
C LEU A 89 10.45 -14.27 -7.92
N LEU A 90 9.67 -14.25 -6.85
CA LEU A 90 10.01 -13.55 -5.61
C LEU A 90 10.29 -14.46 -4.42
N SER A 91 9.94 -15.77 -4.48
CA SER A 91 10.30 -16.69 -3.40
C SER A 91 11.82 -16.78 -3.24
N GLY A 92 12.28 -16.71 -1.98
CA GLY A 92 13.71 -16.82 -1.66
C GLY A 92 14.51 -15.52 -1.87
N VAL A 93 13.86 -14.39 -2.13
CA VAL A 93 14.50 -13.07 -2.06
C VAL A 93 14.48 -12.62 -0.60
N ASP A 94 15.65 -12.40 0.00
CA ASP A 94 15.85 -12.30 1.45
C ASP A 94 15.00 -11.22 2.14
N ASN A 95 14.80 -10.07 1.51
CA ASN A 95 14.04 -8.93 2.04
C ASN A 95 12.66 -8.76 1.37
N VAL A 96 12.12 -9.81 0.73
CA VAL A 96 10.76 -9.86 0.18
C VAL A 96 9.94 -10.87 0.98
N TYR A 97 8.90 -10.39 1.63
CA TYR A 97 8.00 -11.17 2.47
C TYR A 97 6.66 -11.36 1.79
N LEU A 98 6.44 -12.55 1.25
CA LEU A 98 5.19 -12.97 0.62
C LEU A 98 4.29 -13.57 1.71
N ILE A 99 3.32 -12.81 2.16
CA ILE A 99 2.40 -13.22 3.23
C ILE A 99 1.00 -13.53 2.68
N SER A 100 0.21 -14.26 3.44
CA SER A 100 -1.21 -14.46 3.10
C SER A 100 -1.98 -13.13 3.19
N PRO A 101 -3.13 -13.02 2.49
CA PRO A 101 -3.97 -11.82 2.57
C PRO A 101 -4.29 -11.42 4.00
N LEU A 102 -4.43 -10.11 4.19
CA LEU A 102 -4.76 -9.50 5.47
C LEU A 102 -6.23 -9.10 5.51
N ASP A 103 -6.86 -9.26 6.67
CA ASP A 103 -8.13 -8.64 6.97
C ASP A 103 -7.97 -7.12 7.11
N TYR A 104 -9.09 -6.39 7.19
CA TYR A 104 -9.08 -4.92 7.09
C TYR A 104 -8.24 -4.25 8.18
N LEU A 105 -8.42 -4.59 9.47
CA LEU A 105 -7.64 -3.97 10.55
C LEU A 105 -6.13 -4.26 10.45
N PRO A 106 -5.66 -5.50 10.23
CA PRO A 106 -4.26 -5.76 9.95
C PRO A 106 -3.73 -5.04 8.71
N PHE A 107 -4.56 -4.87 7.67
CA PHE A 107 -4.14 -4.14 6.48
C PHE A 107 -3.96 -2.64 6.75
N ILE A 108 -4.88 -2.01 7.51
CA ILE A 108 -4.72 -0.62 7.96
C ILE A 108 -3.44 -0.46 8.80
N TYR A 109 -3.21 -1.37 9.73
CA TYR A 109 -1.99 -1.39 10.53
C TYR A 109 -0.73 -1.50 9.64
N ALA A 110 -0.75 -2.36 8.62
CA ALA A 110 0.34 -2.46 7.65
C ALA A 110 0.56 -1.15 6.90
N MET A 111 -0.50 -0.48 6.44
CA MET A 111 -0.39 0.82 5.78
C MET A 111 0.20 1.89 6.72
N GLN A 112 -0.24 1.95 7.97
CA GLN A 112 0.25 2.92 8.96
C GLN A 112 1.76 2.80 9.21
N HIS A 113 2.29 1.58 9.18
CA HIS A 113 3.70 1.29 9.50
C HIS A 113 4.60 1.20 8.26
N SER A 114 4.04 1.21 7.06
CA SER A 114 4.83 1.23 5.83
C SER A 114 5.49 2.58 5.57
N THR A 115 6.59 2.58 4.83
CA THR A 115 7.24 3.80 4.34
C THR A 115 6.45 4.38 3.17
N LEU A 116 6.10 3.57 2.21
CA LEU A 116 5.27 3.93 1.06
C LEU A 116 4.48 2.71 0.58
N LEU A 117 3.50 2.96 -0.30
CA LEU A 117 2.72 1.90 -0.93
C LEU A 117 3.00 1.83 -2.43
N LEU A 118 3.15 0.60 -2.92
CA LEU A 118 3.19 0.26 -4.34
C LEU A 118 1.98 -0.61 -4.65
N THR A 119 0.98 -0.09 -5.37
CA THR A 119 -0.34 -0.69 -5.44
C THR A 119 -1.00 -0.56 -6.82
N ASP A 120 -1.93 -1.44 -7.14
CA ASP A 120 -2.89 -1.27 -8.24
C ASP A 120 -4.34 -1.05 -7.75
N SER A 121 -4.55 -0.95 -6.44
CA SER A 121 -5.87 -0.82 -5.81
C SER A 121 -6.42 0.61 -5.82
N GLY A 122 -7.68 0.79 -6.23
CA GLY A 122 -8.38 2.06 -6.12
C GLY A 122 -8.64 2.48 -4.68
N GLY A 123 -9.02 1.55 -3.80
CA GLY A 123 -9.28 1.84 -2.38
C GLY A 123 -8.04 2.33 -1.64
N VAL A 124 -6.89 1.76 -1.91
CA VAL A 124 -5.62 2.20 -1.32
C VAL A 124 -5.26 3.63 -1.73
N GLN A 125 -5.59 4.04 -2.96
CA GLN A 125 -5.40 5.41 -3.44
C GLN A 125 -6.24 6.43 -2.65
N GLU A 126 -7.38 6.00 -2.10
CA GLU A 126 -8.23 6.84 -1.26
C GLU A 126 -7.75 6.84 0.21
N GLU A 127 -7.37 5.69 0.73
CA GLU A 127 -7.10 5.47 2.17
C GLU A 127 -5.69 5.87 2.59
N ALA A 128 -4.66 5.43 1.88
CA ALA A 128 -3.27 5.61 2.30
C ALA A 128 -2.84 7.08 2.44
N PRO A 129 -3.29 8.03 1.58
CA PRO A 129 -3.01 9.45 1.77
C PRO A 129 -3.52 10.02 3.09
N SER A 130 -4.66 9.53 3.61
CA SER A 130 -5.17 9.95 4.93
C SER A 130 -4.30 9.48 6.10
N LEU A 131 -3.43 8.51 5.86
CA LEU A 131 -2.42 8.03 6.81
C LEU A 131 -1.04 8.70 6.61
N GLY A 132 -0.97 9.70 5.72
CA GLY A 132 0.29 10.37 5.36
C GLY A 132 1.27 9.48 4.61
N LYS A 133 0.77 8.51 3.84
CA LYS A 133 1.61 7.55 3.11
C LYS A 133 1.62 7.86 1.61
N PRO A 134 2.79 8.09 1.01
CA PRO A 134 2.93 8.21 -0.43
C PRO A 134 2.50 6.92 -1.15
N VAL A 135 1.82 7.07 -2.27
CA VAL A 135 1.29 5.96 -3.07
C VAL A 135 1.80 6.03 -4.50
N LEU A 136 2.46 4.97 -4.93
CA LEU A 136 2.82 4.73 -6.33
C LEU A 136 1.88 3.69 -6.92
N VAL A 137 1.20 4.05 -8.00
CA VAL A 137 0.13 3.24 -8.59
C VAL A 137 0.63 2.55 -9.85
N MET A 138 0.66 1.22 -9.81
CA MET A 138 1.12 0.33 -10.91
C MET A 138 0.03 0.19 -11.99
N ARG A 139 -0.39 1.31 -12.56
CA ARG A 139 -1.40 1.40 -13.61
C ARG A 139 -1.07 2.58 -14.54
N ASP A 140 -1.50 2.48 -15.79
CA ASP A 140 -1.40 3.58 -16.76
C ASP A 140 -2.51 4.62 -16.58
N THR A 141 -3.66 4.18 -16.05
CA THR A 141 -4.84 5.01 -15.77
C THR A 141 -5.41 4.70 -14.40
N THR A 142 -6.18 5.64 -13.84
CA THR A 142 -6.88 5.42 -12.57
C THR A 142 -8.31 5.98 -12.64
N GLU A 143 -9.21 5.37 -11.88
CA GLU A 143 -10.55 5.90 -11.59
C GLU A 143 -10.53 6.95 -10.46
N ARG A 144 -9.33 7.37 -10.05
CA ARG A 144 -9.08 8.31 -8.94
C ARG A 144 -8.22 9.49 -9.41
N PRO A 145 -8.65 10.24 -10.45
CA PRO A 145 -7.87 11.35 -11.01
C PRO A 145 -7.59 12.45 -9.98
N GLU A 146 -8.52 12.67 -9.04
CA GLU A 146 -8.38 13.70 -7.98
C GLU A 146 -7.15 13.47 -7.11
N ALA A 147 -6.80 12.22 -6.81
CA ALA A 147 -5.61 11.89 -6.03
C ALA A 147 -4.32 12.20 -6.80
N VAL A 148 -4.32 11.98 -8.12
CA VAL A 148 -3.18 12.31 -8.98
C VAL A 148 -3.03 13.83 -9.10
N GLU A 149 -4.13 14.54 -9.33
CA GLU A 149 -4.14 16.01 -9.42
C GLU A 149 -3.73 16.68 -8.12
N ALA A 150 -4.16 16.14 -6.98
CA ALA A 150 -3.74 16.60 -5.66
C ALA A 150 -2.26 16.30 -5.36
N GLY A 151 -1.67 15.31 -6.04
CA GLY A 151 -0.29 14.87 -5.81
C GLY A 151 -0.10 13.91 -4.64
N THR A 152 -1.18 13.30 -4.12
CA THR A 152 -1.12 12.29 -3.06
C THR A 152 -0.72 10.92 -3.60
N VAL A 153 -0.98 10.66 -4.88
CA VAL A 153 -0.57 9.45 -5.59
C VAL A 153 0.12 9.78 -6.91
N LYS A 154 0.94 8.86 -7.41
CA LYS A 154 1.60 8.97 -8.71
C LYS A 154 1.41 7.68 -9.51
N LEU A 155 0.93 7.80 -10.75
CA LEU A 155 0.88 6.67 -11.68
C LEU A 155 2.29 6.35 -12.19
N VAL A 156 2.69 5.09 -12.11
CA VAL A 156 4.02 4.61 -12.54
C VAL A 156 3.92 3.53 -13.63
N GLY A 157 2.70 3.13 -14.00
CA GLY A 157 2.49 2.04 -14.97
C GLY A 157 2.94 0.68 -14.44
N THR A 158 3.15 -0.25 -15.36
CA THR A 158 3.66 -1.60 -15.06
C THR A 158 5.07 -1.86 -15.60
N ASP A 159 5.69 -0.86 -16.21
CA ASP A 159 7.07 -0.96 -16.66
C ASP A 159 8.05 -1.06 -15.48
N ALA A 160 8.96 -2.03 -15.53
CA ALA A 160 9.85 -2.32 -14.42
C ALA A 160 10.82 -1.16 -14.11
N GLU A 161 11.39 -0.53 -15.15
CA GLU A 161 12.32 0.60 -14.96
C GLU A 161 11.59 1.82 -14.40
N ALA A 162 10.37 2.09 -14.87
CA ALA A 162 9.54 3.17 -14.37
C ALA A 162 9.19 2.97 -12.89
N ILE A 163 8.80 1.75 -12.48
CA ILE A 163 8.51 1.43 -11.07
C ILE A 163 9.77 1.64 -10.23
N VAL A 164 10.89 1.04 -10.60
CA VAL A 164 12.16 1.11 -9.86
C VAL A 164 12.64 2.54 -9.71
N SER A 165 12.66 3.32 -10.80
CA SER A 165 13.12 4.70 -10.78
C SER A 165 12.25 5.61 -9.90
N ASN A 166 10.91 5.45 -9.96
CA ASN A 166 9.99 6.25 -9.14
C ASN A 166 10.05 5.90 -7.66
N VAL A 167 10.14 4.62 -7.30
CA VAL A 167 10.32 4.19 -5.91
C VAL A 167 11.64 4.71 -5.36
N THR A 168 12.73 4.50 -6.08
CA THR A 168 14.07 4.96 -5.66
C THR A 168 14.13 6.48 -5.51
N ALA A 169 13.57 7.24 -6.46
CA ALA A 169 13.51 8.69 -6.37
C ALA A 169 12.75 9.15 -5.12
N LEU A 170 11.60 8.53 -4.83
CA LEU A 170 10.79 8.87 -3.66
C LEU A 170 11.50 8.55 -2.34
N LEU A 171 12.26 7.46 -2.29
CA LEU A 171 13.04 7.09 -1.10
C LEU A 171 14.26 8.01 -0.87
N GLN A 172 14.84 8.57 -1.93
CA GLN A 172 16.03 9.43 -1.87
C GLN A 172 15.70 10.91 -1.71
N ASP A 173 14.58 11.39 -2.26
CA ASP A 173 14.14 12.78 -2.22
C ASP A 173 13.17 13.03 -1.06
N LYS A 174 13.72 13.50 0.07
CA LYS A 174 12.92 13.81 1.28
C LYS A 174 11.86 14.89 1.04
N GLU A 175 12.10 15.84 0.17
CA GLU A 175 11.14 16.91 -0.13
C GLU A 175 9.99 16.37 -0.99
N MET A 176 10.28 15.48 -1.94
CA MET A 176 9.26 14.79 -2.72
C MET A 176 8.40 13.90 -1.83
N TYR A 177 9.03 13.12 -0.95
CA TYR A 177 8.35 12.28 0.03
C TYR A 177 7.42 13.11 0.92
N LYS A 178 7.95 14.19 1.51
CA LYS A 178 7.21 15.09 2.38
C LYS A 178 5.99 15.71 1.67
N ARG A 179 6.18 16.20 0.45
CA ARG A 179 5.06 16.74 -0.34
C ARG A 179 3.94 15.74 -0.53
N MET A 180 4.26 14.50 -0.89
CA MET A 180 3.24 13.46 -1.09
C MET A 180 2.56 13.06 0.23
N SER A 181 3.30 12.97 1.32
CA SER A 181 2.79 12.54 2.63
C SER A 181 1.97 13.59 3.38
N GLU A 182 2.25 14.89 3.16
CA GLU A 182 1.59 16.01 3.85
C GLU A 182 0.46 16.64 3.01
N THR A 183 0.30 16.27 1.74
CA THR A 183 -0.75 16.81 0.88
C THR A 183 -2.13 16.36 1.37
N HIS A 184 -3.07 17.30 1.41
CA HIS A 184 -4.45 17.03 1.81
C HIS A 184 -5.11 15.97 0.91
N ASN A 185 -5.76 14.98 1.54
CA ASN A 185 -6.45 13.93 0.81
C ASN A 185 -7.78 14.46 0.22
N PRO A 186 -7.97 14.43 -1.11
CA PRO A 186 -9.18 14.95 -1.73
C PRO A 186 -10.44 14.11 -1.44
N TYR A 187 -10.30 12.89 -0.92
CA TYR A 187 -11.42 11.96 -0.71
C TYR A 187 -12.15 12.12 0.61
N GLY A 188 -11.77 13.06 1.44
CA GLY A 188 -12.54 13.43 2.63
C GLY A 188 -11.71 13.56 3.91
N ASP A 189 -12.43 14.00 4.94
CA ASP A 189 -11.89 14.33 6.27
C ASP A 189 -12.43 13.40 7.39
N GLY A 190 -13.16 12.34 7.03
CA GLY A 190 -13.73 11.40 7.99
C GLY A 190 -15.05 11.84 8.64
N GLN A 191 -15.73 12.85 8.09
CA GLN A 191 -17.00 13.37 8.63
C GLN A 191 -18.18 13.18 7.67
N ALA A 192 -18.05 12.30 6.68
CA ALA A 192 -19.10 12.08 5.68
C ALA A 192 -20.37 11.48 6.31
N CYS A 193 -20.22 10.52 7.24
CA CYS A 193 -21.36 9.90 7.92
C CYS A 193 -22.18 10.92 8.72
N GLU A 194 -21.53 11.82 9.46
CA GLU A 194 -22.20 12.87 10.22
C GLU A 194 -22.97 13.83 9.32
N ARG A 195 -22.36 14.26 8.20
CA ARG A 195 -23.00 15.14 7.22
C ARG A 195 -24.21 14.48 6.56
N ILE A 196 -24.10 13.20 6.19
CA ILE A 196 -25.21 12.42 5.63
C ILE A 196 -26.36 12.31 6.64
N MET A 197 -26.06 11.96 7.89
CA MET A 197 -27.06 11.85 8.94
C MET A 197 -27.73 13.20 9.23
N ALA A 198 -26.99 14.29 9.21
CA ALA A 198 -27.55 15.63 9.39
C ALA A 198 -28.52 15.97 8.24
N ALA A 199 -28.15 15.66 6.98
CA ALA A 199 -29.01 15.89 5.82
C ALA A 199 -30.28 15.04 5.81
N LEU A 200 -30.23 13.81 6.34
CA LEU A 200 -31.40 12.91 6.40
C LEU A 200 -32.38 13.22 7.54
N ARG A 201 -32.00 14.04 8.53
CA ARG A 201 -32.86 14.44 9.64
C ARG A 201 -33.77 15.65 9.32
N TYR A 202 -33.61 16.23 8.14
CA TYR A 202 -34.49 17.28 7.58
C TYR A 202 -35.47 16.61 6.62
#